data_40a5d8ff73ad060f5870eac4a0de6670
#
_entry.id   40a5d8ff73ad060f5870eac4a0de6670
#
_cell.length_a   1.000
_cell.length_b   1.000
_cell.length_c   1.000
_cell.angle_alpha   90.00
_cell.angle_beta   90.00
_cell.angle_gamma   90.00
#
_symmetry.space_group_name_H-M   'P 1'
#
loop_
_entity.id
_entity.type
_entity.pdbx_description
1 polymer ?
#
loop_
_entity_poly.entity_id
_entity_poly.type
_entity_poly.pdbx_seq_one_letter_code
_entity_poly.pdbx_strand_id
1 'polypeptide(L)'
;MIQPLTPQQTQWVETTLSKLSLEESLAQLLCVSQGESSPEYWLRLIEKTPVGSIRARTRTAAAYRELLAAAQAHSPIPLLVPANMEHGASELGGYGTDFPWPMAAITYVLRLLPSRLFLWAGSRLSPKRDLKGPA
;
A
#
# COMPACT_ATOMS: atom_id res chain seq x y z
N MET A 1 -11.85 8.37 -14.55
CA MET A 1 -11.92 7.75 -15.89
C MET A 1 -10.49 7.39 -16.28
N ILE A 2 -10.19 6.12 -16.54
CA ILE A 2 -8.83 5.67 -16.94
C ILE A 2 -8.69 6.06 -18.43
N GLN A 3 -7.65 6.83 -18.76
CA GLN A 3 -7.36 7.17 -20.14
C GLN A 3 -6.82 5.94 -20.89
N PRO A 4 -7.22 5.71 -22.15
CA PRO A 4 -6.63 4.66 -22.96
C PRO A 4 -5.14 4.92 -23.20
N LEU A 5 -4.37 3.83 -23.31
CA LEU A 5 -2.95 3.92 -23.62
C LEU A 5 -2.73 4.53 -25.03
N THR A 6 -1.68 5.31 -25.17
CA THR A 6 -1.23 5.76 -26.48
C THR A 6 -0.62 4.59 -27.26
N PRO A 7 -0.54 4.65 -28.60
CA PRO A 7 0.11 3.59 -29.41
C PRO A 7 1.54 3.25 -28.94
N GLN A 8 2.31 4.27 -28.56
CA GLN A 8 3.67 4.08 -28.05
C GLN A 8 3.70 3.34 -26.71
N GLN A 9 2.78 3.65 -25.81
CA GLN A 9 2.64 2.94 -24.52
C GLN A 9 2.20 1.50 -24.73
N THR A 10 1.24 1.25 -25.63
CA THR A 10 0.81 -0.10 -26.00
C THR A 10 1.97 -0.91 -26.56
N GLN A 11 2.73 -0.34 -27.50
CA GLN A 11 3.89 -1.00 -28.07
C GLN A 11 4.95 -1.34 -26.99
N TRP A 12 5.20 -0.44 -26.05
CA TRP A 12 6.12 -0.70 -24.94
C TRP A 12 5.65 -1.89 -24.09
N VAL A 13 4.36 -1.93 -23.73
CA VAL A 13 3.78 -3.04 -22.97
C VAL A 13 3.93 -4.36 -23.71
N GLU A 14 3.52 -4.44 -24.96
CA GLU A 14 3.61 -5.65 -25.79
C GLU A 14 5.04 -6.14 -25.94
N THR A 15 5.95 -5.22 -26.24
CA THR A 15 7.38 -5.54 -26.39
C THR A 15 8.00 -6.02 -25.07
N THR A 16 7.58 -5.47 -23.95
CA THR A 16 8.06 -5.89 -22.63
C THR A 16 7.53 -7.27 -22.28
N LEU A 17 6.23 -7.51 -22.43
CA LEU A 17 5.60 -8.78 -22.15
C LEU A 17 6.16 -9.93 -23.02
N SER A 18 6.43 -9.67 -24.29
CA SER A 18 6.96 -10.69 -25.22
C SER A 18 8.37 -11.19 -24.86
N LYS A 19 9.10 -10.47 -24.01
CA LYS A 19 10.45 -10.83 -23.57
C LYS A 19 10.48 -11.57 -22.24
N LEU A 20 9.38 -11.57 -21.50
CA LEU A 20 9.31 -12.20 -20.19
C LEU A 20 9.05 -13.70 -20.32
N SER A 21 9.73 -14.49 -19.50
CA SER A 21 9.35 -15.88 -19.23
C SER A 21 8.04 -15.94 -18.45
N LEU A 22 7.47 -17.13 -18.33
CA LEU A 22 6.28 -17.32 -17.49
C LEU A 22 6.56 -16.98 -16.02
N GLU A 23 7.71 -17.40 -15.49
CA GLU A 23 8.13 -17.12 -14.12
C GLU A 23 8.26 -15.62 -13.88
N GLU A 24 8.91 -14.90 -14.80
CA GLU A 24 9.05 -13.45 -14.71
C GLU A 24 7.70 -12.73 -14.81
N SER A 25 6.82 -13.19 -15.69
CA SER A 25 5.46 -12.67 -15.80
C SER A 25 4.65 -12.86 -14.53
N LEU A 26 4.77 -14.03 -13.88
CA LEU A 26 4.16 -14.29 -12.58
C LEU A 26 4.78 -13.44 -11.47
N ALA A 27 6.11 -13.25 -11.49
CA ALA A 27 6.80 -12.40 -10.53
C ALA A 27 6.33 -10.95 -10.60
N GLN A 28 5.99 -10.44 -11.79
CA GLN A 28 5.44 -9.09 -11.96
C GLN A 28 4.10 -8.88 -11.24
N LEU A 29 3.36 -9.94 -10.92
CA LEU A 29 2.11 -9.86 -10.15
C LEU A 29 2.34 -9.80 -8.64
N LEU A 30 3.58 -10.01 -8.18
CA LEU A 30 3.90 -10.04 -6.76
C LEU A 30 4.18 -8.64 -6.22
N CYS A 31 3.59 -8.35 -5.06
CA CYS A 31 3.96 -7.24 -4.20
C CYS A 31 4.65 -7.79 -2.95
N VAL A 32 5.96 -7.65 -2.86
CA VAL A 32 6.69 -8.12 -1.70
C VAL A 32 6.70 -7.05 -0.63
N SER A 33 6.21 -7.41 0.55
CA SER A 33 6.21 -6.56 1.74
C SER A 33 7.13 -7.17 2.77
N GLN A 34 8.20 -6.47 3.07
CA GLN A 34 9.13 -6.80 4.15
C GLN A 34 9.30 -5.55 5.01
N GLY A 35 9.31 -5.70 6.32
CA GLY A 35 9.48 -4.59 7.25
C GLY A 35 10.79 -3.81 7.06
N GLU A 36 11.48 -3.49 8.14
CA GLU A 36 12.81 -2.88 8.08
C GLU A 36 13.83 -3.91 7.60
N SER A 37 14.09 -3.96 6.29
CA SER A 37 15.12 -4.80 5.67
C SER A 37 16.24 -3.93 5.13
N SER A 38 17.46 -4.52 5.07
CA SER A 38 18.59 -3.80 4.50
C SER A 38 18.42 -3.54 3.00
N PRO A 39 19.04 -2.49 2.44
CA PRO A 39 19.04 -2.27 1.00
C PRO A 39 19.51 -3.50 0.21
N GLU A 40 20.54 -4.20 0.69
CA GLU A 40 21.11 -5.39 0.05
C GLU A 40 20.11 -6.54 -0.04
N TYR A 41 19.20 -6.66 0.93
CA TYR A 41 18.11 -7.63 0.85
C TYR A 41 17.22 -7.36 -0.36
N TRP A 42 16.79 -6.09 -0.53
CA TRP A 42 15.91 -5.70 -1.62
C TRP A 42 16.56 -5.86 -2.98
N LEU A 43 17.84 -5.46 -3.13
CA LEU A 43 18.58 -5.62 -4.38
C LEU A 43 18.73 -7.09 -4.76
N ARG A 44 19.12 -7.95 -3.83
CA ARG A 44 19.21 -9.40 -4.08
C ARG A 44 17.86 -10.04 -4.43
N LEU A 45 16.77 -9.56 -3.82
CA LEU A 45 15.44 -10.03 -4.14
C LEU A 45 15.08 -9.71 -5.59
N ILE A 46 15.30 -8.46 -6.02
CA ILE A 46 14.97 -7.99 -7.37
C ILE A 46 15.83 -8.70 -8.42
N GLU A 47 17.12 -8.90 -8.15
CA GLU A 47 18.02 -9.63 -9.04
C GLU A 47 17.61 -11.10 -9.21
N LYS A 48 17.20 -11.75 -8.14
CA LYS A 48 16.79 -13.16 -8.16
C LYS A 48 15.39 -13.35 -8.73
N THR A 49 14.48 -12.42 -8.44
CA THR A 49 13.07 -12.51 -8.79
C THR A 49 12.59 -11.12 -9.16
N PRO A 50 12.38 -10.83 -10.46
CA PRO A 50 11.99 -9.50 -10.93
C PRO A 50 10.53 -9.21 -10.57
N VAL A 51 10.26 -8.95 -9.29
CA VAL A 51 8.92 -8.65 -8.77
C VAL A 51 8.37 -7.34 -9.32
N GLY A 52 7.05 -7.24 -9.47
CA GLY A 52 6.39 -6.03 -10.01
C GLY A 52 6.28 -4.90 -9.01
N SER A 53 6.30 -5.19 -7.71
CA SER A 53 6.23 -4.15 -6.69
C SER A 53 6.91 -4.54 -5.37
N ILE A 54 7.41 -3.53 -4.68
CA ILE A 54 7.98 -3.66 -3.34
C ILE A 54 7.35 -2.64 -2.39
N ARG A 55 7.06 -3.08 -1.17
CA ARG A 55 6.63 -2.23 -0.06
C ARG A 55 7.71 -2.24 1.01
N ALA A 56 8.66 -1.32 0.88
CA ALA A 56 9.74 -1.14 1.82
C ALA A 56 9.39 -0.11 2.91
N ARG A 57 10.09 -0.17 4.03
CA ARG A 57 10.08 0.83 5.10
C ARG A 57 11.51 1.16 5.49
N THR A 58 11.75 2.41 5.86
CA THR A 58 13.03 2.87 6.39
C THR A 58 12.80 3.85 7.55
N ARG A 59 13.86 4.18 8.26
CA ARG A 59 13.76 5.11 9.40
C ARG A 59 13.84 6.57 9.01
N THR A 60 14.28 6.88 7.79
CA THR A 60 14.42 8.27 7.32
C THR A 60 14.02 8.42 5.86
N ALA A 61 13.56 9.61 5.47
CA ALA A 61 13.23 9.95 4.09
C ALA A 61 14.42 9.79 3.14
N ALA A 62 15.63 10.13 3.61
CA ALA A 62 16.85 10.00 2.81
C ALA A 62 17.11 8.52 2.47
N ALA A 63 17.15 7.66 3.49
CA ALA A 63 17.34 6.22 3.30
C ALA A 63 16.25 5.58 2.42
N TYR A 64 15.00 6.05 2.56
CA TYR A 64 13.91 5.57 1.70
C TYR A 64 14.11 5.95 0.24
N ARG A 65 14.51 7.20 -0.03
CA ARG A 65 14.81 7.68 -1.38
C ARG A 65 15.98 6.93 -2.01
N GLU A 66 17.06 6.73 -1.27
CA GLU A 66 18.24 6.00 -1.73
C GLU A 66 17.89 4.54 -2.05
N LEU A 67 17.15 3.87 -1.17
CA LEU A 67 16.69 2.50 -1.40
C LEU A 67 15.84 2.40 -2.66
N LEU A 68 14.85 3.28 -2.83
CA LEU A 68 13.99 3.24 -4.01
C LEU A 68 14.74 3.57 -5.30
N ALA A 69 15.67 4.51 -5.27
CA ALA A 69 16.50 4.83 -6.43
C ALA A 69 17.36 3.62 -6.85
N ALA A 70 18.01 2.97 -5.88
CA ALA A 70 18.77 1.75 -6.12
C ALA A 70 17.91 0.60 -6.64
N ALA A 71 16.75 0.37 -6.02
CA ALA A 71 15.81 -0.67 -6.43
C ALA A 71 15.29 -0.46 -7.86
N GLN A 72 14.92 0.77 -8.21
CA GLN A 72 14.48 1.12 -9.57
C GLN A 72 15.58 0.94 -10.60
N ALA A 73 16.83 1.27 -10.24
CA ALA A 73 17.98 1.13 -11.15
C ALA A 73 18.34 -0.36 -11.41
N HIS A 74 18.05 -1.26 -10.45
CA HIS A 74 18.30 -2.70 -10.58
C HIS A 74 17.14 -3.47 -11.21
N SER A 75 15.95 -2.89 -11.26
CA SER A 75 14.79 -3.58 -11.81
C SER A 75 14.73 -3.46 -13.34
N PRO A 76 14.57 -4.58 -14.08
CA PRO A 76 14.44 -4.56 -15.53
C PRO A 76 13.13 -3.89 -16.00
N ILE A 77 12.12 -3.89 -15.17
CA ILE A 77 10.82 -3.22 -15.37
C ILE A 77 10.61 -2.27 -14.21
N PRO A 78 10.14 -1.03 -14.45
CA PRO A 78 9.89 -0.08 -13.36
C PRO A 78 8.99 -0.66 -12.27
N LEU A 79 9.46 -0.61 -11.02
CA LEU A 79 8.73 -1.13 -9.85
C LEU A 79 7.57 -0.21 -9.47
N LEU A 80 6.45 -0.81 -9.10
CA LEU A 80 5.43 -0.12 -8.34
C LEU A 80 5.81 -0.08 -6.85
N VAL A 81 5.54 1.05 -6.22
CA VAL A 81 5.89 1.26 -4.79
C VAL A 81 4.63 1.64 -4.02
N PRO A 82 3.85 0.65 -3.58
CA PRO A 82 2.70 0.92 -2.72
C PRO A 82 3.16 1.29 -1.30
N ALA A 83 2.36 2.11 -0.65
CA ALA A 83 2.60 2.55 0.71
C ALA A 83 1.29 2.62 1.50
N ASN A 84 1.36 2.29 2.78
CA ASN A 84 0.30 2.60 3.73
C ASN A 84 0.49 4.03 4.20
N MET A 85 -0.56 4.83 4.14
CA MET A 85 -0.54 6.23 4.57
C MET A 85 -1.87 6.61 5.25
N GLU A 86 -2.43 5.68 6.04
CA GLU A 86 -3.73 5.84 6.68
C GLU A 86 -3.80 7.05 7.62
N HIS A 87 -2.67 7.44 8.20
CA HIS A 87 -2.57 8.65 9.03
C HIS A 87 -1.46 9.60 8.61
N GLY A 88 -0.86 9.40 7.43
CA GLY A 88 0.12 10.32 6.86
C GLY A 88 1.42 9.68 6.44
N ALA A 89 2.32 10.49 5.90
CA ALA A 89 3.58 10.03 5.33
C ALA A 89 4.59 9.53 6.37
N SER A 90 4.38 9.79 7.66
CA SER A 90 5.25 9.31 8.73
C SER A 90 5.32 7.78 8.83
N GLU A 91 4.31 7.06 8.32
CA GLU A 91 4.33 5.61 8.24
C GLU A 91 5.46 5.05 7.37
N LEU A 92 5.99 5.84 6.44
CA LEU A 92 7.08 5.44 5.56
C LEU A 92 8.46 5.51 6.22
N GLY A 93 8.59 6.15 7.38
CA GLY A 93 9.88 6.26 8.06
C GLY A 93 9.97 7.42 9.05
N GLY A 94 8.86 7.77 9.69
CA GLY A 94 8.84 8.78 10.76
C GLY A 94 9.04 10.22 10.29
N TYR A 95 8.70 10.53 9.03
CA TYR A 95 8.78 11.89 8.49
C TYR A 95 7.48 12.28 7.77
N GLY A 96 7.22 13.58 7.71
CA GLY A 96 6.00 14.13 7.11
C GLY A 96 4.96 14.52 8.17
N THR A 97 3.78 14.88 7.69
CA THR A 97 2.66 15.25 8.56
C THR A 97 1.91 14.02 9.00
N ASP A 98 1.69 13.90 10.31
CA ASP A 98 0.79 12.92 10.89
C ASP A 98 -0.62 13.49 11.00
N PHE A 99 -1.58 12.66 10.64
CA PHE A 99 -2.98 12.89 10.89
C PHE A 99 -3.49 11.93 11.97
N PRO A 100 -4.54 12.29 12.72
CA PRO A 100 -5.19 11.35 13.62
C PRO A 100 -5.63 10.10 12.85
N TRP A 101 -5.48 8.93 13.46
CA TRP A 101 -6.03 7.71 12.91
C TRP A 101 -7.52 7.89 12.59
N PRO A 102 -8.05 7.31 11.51
CA PRO A 102 -9.45 7.46 11.14
C PRO A 102 -10.43 7.17 12.27
N MET A 103 -10.13 6.18 13.11
CA MET A 103 -10.90 5.85 14.31
C MET A 103 -10.90 7.00 15.34
N ALA A 104 -9.75 7.64 15.56
CA ALA A 104 -9.64 8.78 16.46
C ALA A 104 -10.39 10.00 15.90
N ALA A 105 -10.28 10.25 14.60
CA ALA A 105 -10.99 11.32 13.93
C ALA A 105 -12.51 11.15 14.04
N ILE A 106 -13.02 9.94 13.80
CA ILE A 106 -14.45 9.62 13.95
C ILE A 106 -14.89 9.82 15.40
N THR A 107 -14.10 9.35 16.37
CA THR A 107 -14.43 9.51 17.81
C THR A 107 -14.50 10.99 18.19
N TYR A 108 -13.61 11.82 17.68
CA TYR A 108 -13.63 13.26 17.90
C TYR A 108 -14.88 13.91 17.30
N VAL A 109 -15.21 13.60 16.05
CA VAL A 109 -16.43 14.09 15.39
C VAL A 109 -17.69 13.65 16.14
N LEU A 110 -17.76 12.39 16.57
CA LEU A 110 -18.89 11.88 17.33
C LEU A 110 -19.06 12.57 18.70
N ARG A 111 -17.98 13.00 19.35
CA ARG A 111 -18.03 13.79 20.60
C ARG A 111 -18.60 15.20 20.37
N LEU A 112 -18.47 15.75 19.18
CA LEU A 112 -19.04 17.07 18.83
C LEU A 112 -20.53 17.00 18.46
N LEU A 113 -21.03 15.80 18.20
CA LEU A 113 -22.45 15.60 17.90
C LEU A 113 -23.28 15.63 19.19
N PRO A 114 -24.51 16.17 19.15
CA PRO A 114 -25.44 16.10 20.29
C PRO A 114 -25.64 14.65 20.71
N SER A 115 -25.65 14.42 22.03
CA SER A 115 -25.74 13.08 22.63
C SER A 115 -26.89 12.23 22.08
N ARG A 116 -27.98 12.85 21.68
CA ARG A 116 -29.14 12.15 21.07
C ARG A 116 -28.83 11.55 19.70
N LEU A 117 -27.97 12.20 18.91
CA LEU A 117 -27.54 11.65 17.60
C LEU A 117 -26.60 10.47 17.76
N PHE A 118 -25.76 10.51 18.79
CA PHE A 118 -24.85 9.41 19.13
C PHE A 118 -25.62 8.14 19.55
N LEU A 119 -26.65 8.27 20.38
CA LEU A 119 -27.52 7.17 20.79
C LEU A 119 -28.31 6.60 19.60
N TRP A 120 -28.79 7.44 18.69
CA TRP A 120 -29.47 7.00 17.49
C TRP A 120 -28.57 6.22 16.53
N ALA A 121 -27.33 6.70 16.27
CA ALA A 121 -26.36 5.99 15.44
C ALA A 121 -25.94 4.66 16.07
N GLY A 122 -25.68 4.63 17.37
CA GLY A 122 -25.33 3.41 18.12
C GLY A 122 -26.41 2.34 18.09
N SER A 123 -27.69 2.74 18.18
CA SER A 123 -28.83 1.81 18.15
C SER A 123 -29.05 1.14 16.78
N ARG A 124 -28.61 1.80 15.68
CA ARG A 124 -28.72 1.27 14.32
C ARG A 124 -27.55 0.36 13.93
N LEU A 125 -26.39 0.53 14.58
CA LEU A 125 -25.18 -0.25 14.30
C LEU A 125 -25.08 -1.50 15.16
N SER A 126 -25.91 -1.64 16.21
CA SER A 126 -25.96 -2.85 17.00
C SER A 126 -26.79 -3.91 16.26
N PRO A 127 -26.22 -5.02 15.79
CA PRO A 127 -27.02 -6.11 15.26
C PRO A 127 -27.95 -6.61 16.37
N LYS A 128 -29.25 -6.65 16.11
CA LYS A 128 -30.21 -7.32 16.99
C LYS A 128 -29.76 -8.78 17.15
N ARG A 129 -29.12 -9.10 18.28
CA ARG A 129 -28.96 -10.49 18.65
C ARG A 129 -30.32 -10.99 19.07
N ASP A 130 -30.97 -11.76 18.22
CA ASP A 130 -32.08 -12.59 18.61
C ASP A 130 -31.57 -13.66 19.61
N LEU A 131 -31.58 -13.30 20.87
CA LEU A 131 -31.36 -14.26 21.96
C LEU A 131 -32.65 -15.08 22.12
N LYS A 132 -32.97 -15.91 21.14
CA LYS A 132 -33.85 -17.05 21.37
C LYS A 132 -32.97 -18.16 21.94
N GLY A 133 -32.97 -18.27 23.27
CA GLY A 133 -32.44 -19.44 23.95
C GLY A 133 -33.25 -20.67 23.56
N PRO A 134 -32.63 -21.85 23.65
CA PRO A 134 -33.38 -23.12 23.45
C PRO A 134 -34.42 -23.32 24.54
N ALA A 135 -35.59 -23.82 24.12
CA ALA A 135 -36.63 -24.29 25.01
C ALA A 135 -36.17 -25.56 25.76
#